data_f60d8ed986995f192a5b315a5acf9e7d
#
_entry.id   f60d8ed986995f192a5b315a5acf9e7d
#
_cell.length_a   1.000
_cell.length_b   1.000
_cell.length_c   1.000
_cell.angle_alpha   90.00
_cell.angle_beta   90.00
_cell.angle_gamma   90.00
#
_symmetry.space_group_name_H-M   'P 1'
#
loop_
_entity.id
_entity.type
_entity.pdbx_description
1 polymer ?
#
loop_
_entity_poly.entity_id
_entity_poly.type
_entity_poly.pdbx_seq_one_letter_code
_entity_poly.pdbx_strand_id
1 'polypeptide(L)'
;YALHQDGFAGHMLRSSTVSRYYLQCPAGDQVEDWPDDRIWSQLRHRLATDDDWSLQDGPVVEKNILEMRSWVTEPMQFGKLYLAGDAAHILTPAGAKGMNLALGDARELALGLVEHYHKADSTRLKAYSATRLAAVWRAQEFSNSLLDLLHGTGVEGLPVPFADRLRRAAIEQITGEGPRARSFADSYVG
;
A
#
# COMPACT_ATOMS: atom_id res chain seq x y z
N TYR A 1 3.71 -3.06 -12.55
CA TYR A 1 3.89 -1.69 -12.05
C TYR A 1 4.85 -0.95 -12.96
N ALA A 2 4.42 0.17 -13.50
CA ALA A 2 5.24 1.04 -14.34
C ALA A 2 5.56 2.34 -13.59
N LEU A 3 6.84 2.66 -13.55
CA LEU A 3 7.33 3.93 -13.03
C LEU A 3 7.68 4.81 -14.23
N HIS A 4 6.82 5.76 -14.50
CA HIS A 4 6.96 6.69 -15.62
C HIS A 4 7.25 8.10 -15.11
N GLN A 5 7.91 8.94 -15.92
CA GLN A 5 8.17 10.33 -15.55
C GLN A 5 6.90 11.14 -15.29
N ASP A 6 5.78 10.77 -15.93
CA ASP A 6 4.47 11.40 -15.76
C ASP A 6 3.63 10.74 -14.65
N GLY A 7 4.25 9.89 -13.84
CA GLY A 7 3.65 9.24 -12.68
C GLY A 7 3.44 7.75 -12.85
N PHE A 8 3.14 7.10 -11.73
CA PHE A 8 2.91 5.68 -11.62
C PHE A 8 1.69 5.21 -12.44
N ALA A 9 1.82 4.03 -13.04
CA ALA A 9 0.71 3.26 -13.56
C ALA A 9 0.83 1.78 -13.13
N GLY A 10 -0.29 1.11 -12.96
CA GLY A 10 -0.31 -0.31 -12.60
C GLY A 10 -1.41 -1.06 -13.34
N HIS A 11 -1.15 -2.33 -13.63
CA HIS A 11 -2.10 -3.26 -14.21
C HIS A 11 -2.17 -4.51 -13.37
N MET A 12 -3.38 -4.95 -13.02
CA MET A 12 -3.62 -6.14 -12.24
C MET A 12 -4.82 -6.92 -12.80
N LEU A 13 -4.61 -8.15 -13.19
CA LEU A 13 -5.69 -9.07 -13.55
C LEU A 13 -6.53 -9.40 -12.32
N ARG A 14 -7.85 -9.26 -12.45
CA ARG A 14 -8.83 -9.66 -11.41
C ARG A 14 -9.51 -10.99 -11.77
N SER A 15 -9.71 -11.22 -13.06
CA SER A 15 -10.22 -12.48 -13.61
C SER A 15 -9.74 -12.61 -15.06
N SER A 16 -10.17 -13.64 -15.77
CA SER A 16 -9.90 -13.80 -17.21
C SER A 16 -10.52 -12.71 -18.09
N THR A 17 -11.46 -11.94 -17.57
CA THR A 17 -12.22 -10.93 -18.33
C THR A 17 -12.21 -9.54 -17.69
N VAL A 18 -11.64 -9.39 -16.49
CA VAL A 18 -11.62 -8.12 -15.75
C VAL A 18 -10.21 -7.77 -15.33
N SER A 19 -9.77 -6.60 -15.70
CA SER A 19 -8.51 -6.00 -15.24
C SER A 19 -8.78 -4.76 -14.39
N ARG A 20 -7.91 -4.50 -13.43
CA ARG A 20 -7.85 -3.25 -12.69
C ARG A 20 -6.61 -2.49 -13.09
N TYR A 21 -6.80 -1.24 -13.43
CA TYR A 21 -5.71 -0.31 -13.70
C TYR A 21 -5.61 0.73 -12.59
N TYR A 22 -4.42 1.22 -12.40
CA TYR A 22 -4.09 2.32 -11.48
C TYR A 22 -3.36 3.40 -12.26
N LEU A 23 -3.75 4.65 -12.05
CA LEU A 23 -3.07 5.82 -12.59
C LEU A 23 -2.84 6.81 -11.47
N GLN A 24 -1.60 7.24 -11.29
CA GLN A 24 -1.32 8.38 -10.44
C GLN A 24 -1.88 9.64 -11.08
N CYS A 25 -2.67 10.40 -10.32
CA CYS A 25 -3.23 11.69 -10.71
C CYS A 25 -2.80 12.78 -9.72
N PRO A 26 -2.87 14.07 -10.10
CA PRO A 26 -2.65 15.18 -9.18
C PRO A 26 -3.60 15.11 -7.98
N ALA A 27 -3.13 15.60 -6.83
CA ALA A 27 -3.99 15.75 -5.67
C ALA A 27 -5.08 16.79 -5.96
N GLY A 28 -6.33 16.44 -5.63
CA GLY A 28 -7.48 17.30 -5.85
C GLY A 28 -8.23 17.08 -7.17
N ASP A 29 -7.68 16.28 -8.10
CA ASP A 29 -8.43 15.88 -9.30
C ASP A 29 -9.73 15.14 -8.91
N GLN A 30 -10.77 15.33 -9.72
CA GLN A 30 -12.05 14.66 -9.56
C GLN A 30 -12.24 13.60 -10.66
N VAL A 31 -13.18 12.67 -10.47
CA VAL A 31 -13.45 11.59 -11.45
C VAL A 31 -13.83 12.15 -12.81
N GLU A 32 -14.52 13.30 -12.82
CA GLU A 32 -14.96 14.03 -14.01
C GLU A 32 -13.79 14.56 -14.86
N ASP A 33 -12.65 14.83 -14.24
CA ASP A 33 -11.43 15.27 -14.93
C ASP A 33 -10.77 14.13 -15.72
N TRP A 34 -11.23 12.89 -15.51
CA TRP A 34 -10.68 11.68 -16.10
C TRP A 34 -11.71 10.94 -16.98
N PRO A 35 -12.09 11.52 -18.15
CA PRO A 35 -12.89 10.79 -19.13
C PRO A 35 -12.13 9.56 -19.64
N ASP A 36 -12.87 8.57 -20.15
CA ASP A 36 -12.32 7.26 -20.53
C ASP A 36 -11.21 7.37 -21.58
N ASP A 37 -11.33 8.27 -22.54
CA ASP A 37 -10.29 8.53 -23.56
C ASP A 37 -8.98 9.01 -22.93
N ARG A 38 -9.05 9.89 -21.92
CA ARG A 38 -7.88 10.35 -21.17
C ARG A 38 -7.25 9.20 -20.40
N ILE A 39 -8.06 8.36 -19.73
CA ILE A 39 -7.60 7.20 -18.99
C ILE A 39 -6.83 6.27 -19.91
N TRP A 40 -7.41 5.86 -21.04
CA TRP A 40 -6.78 4.95 -21.98
C TRP A 40 -5.51 5.54 -22.61
N SER A 41 -5.52 6.83 -22.94
CA SER A 41 -4.33 7.53 -23.43
C SER A 41 -3.19 7.50 -22.41
N GLN A 42 -3.47 7.81 -21.14
CA GLN A 42 -2.47 7.82 -20.07
C GLN A 42 -1.98 6.40 -19.74
N LEU A 43 -2.85 5.39 -19.76
CA LEU A 43 -2.46 4.00 -19.56
C LEU A 43 -1.54 3.51 -20.67
N ARG A 44 -1.89 3.72 -21.93
CA ARG A 44 -1.03 3.37 -23.08
C ARG A 44 0.33 4.05 -23.00
N HIS A 45 0.35 5.34 -22.62
CA HIS A 45 1.59 6.10 -22.50
C HIS A 45 2.50 5.59 -21.38
N ARG A 46 1.95 5.37 -20.19
CA ARG A 46 2.74 5.01 -19.00
C ARG A 46 3.09 3.53 -18.91
N LEU A 47 2.30 2.66 -19.56
CA LEU A 47 2.55 1.20 -19.60
C LEU A 47 3.25 0.76 -20.88
N ALA A 48 3.67 1.71 -21.75
CA ALA A 48 4.41 1.38 -22.96
C ALA A 48 5.71 0.62 -22.61
N THR A 49 6.01 -0.40 -23.39
CA THR A 49 7.21 -1.22 -23.30
C THR A 49 8.00 -1.11 -24.62
N ASP A 50 9.27 -1.54 -24.62
CA ASP A 50 10.13 -1.50 -25.81
C ASP A 50 9.85 -2.66 -26.78
N ASP A 51 8.94 -3.57 -26.43
CA ASP A 51 8.48 -4.68 -27.26
C ASP A 51 7.19 -4.35 -28.02
N ASP A 52 6.71 -5.30 -28.85
CA ASP A 52 5.48 -5.15 -29.63
C ASP A 52 4.20 -5.28 -28.80
N TRP A 53 4.29 -5.25 -27.45
CA TRP A 53 3.12 -5.33 -26.60
C TRP A 53 2.30 -4.04 -26.65
N SER A 54 1.01 -4.15 -26.78
CA SER A 54 0.07 -3.03 -26.74
C SER A 54 -1.08 -3.29 -25.79
N LEU A 55 -1.42 -2.27 -25.02
CA LEU A 55 -2.57 -2.31 -24.15
C LEU A 55 -3.86 -2.35 -24.98
N GLN A 56 -4.71 -3.33 -24.72
CA GLN A 56 -6.04 -3.41 -25.33
C GLN A 56 -7.05 -2.63 -24.48
N ASP A 57 -7.79 -1.75 -25.13
CA ASP A 57 -8.88 -0.99 -24.52
C ASP A 57 -10.09 -1.91 -24.30
N GLY A 58 -10.90 -1.54 -23.34
CA GLY A 58 -12.18 -2.20 -23.04
C GLY A 58 -13.16 -1.24 -22.41
N PRO A 59 -14.40 -1.66 -22.13
CA PRO A 59 -15.35 -0.84 -21.43
C PRO A 59 -14.89 -0.56 -20.01
N VAL A 60 -14.92 0.70 -19.58
CA VAL A 60 -14.66 1.08 -18.18
C VAL A 60 -15.90 0.75 -17.36
N VAL A 61 -15.81 -0.28 -16.52
CA VAL A 61 -16.93 -0.75 -15.69
C VAL A 61 -17.12 0.15 -14.48
N GLU A 62 -16.00 0.59 -13.88
CA GLU A 62 -16.01 1.43 -12.68
C GLU A 62 -14.74 2.27 -12.67
N LYS A 63 -14.85 3.52 -12.24
CA LYS A 63 -13.71 4.41 -11.97
C LYS A 63 -13.95 5.22 -10.71
N ASN A 64 -12.89 5.39 -9.93
CA ASN A 64 -12.90 6.26 -8.75
C ASN A 64 -11.50 6.82 -8.50
N ILE A 65 -11.42 7.85 -7.68
CA ILE A 65 -10.16 8.40 -7.17
C ILE A 65 -10.01 7.97 -5.72
N LEU A 66 -8.85 7.40 -5.41
CA LEU A 66 -8.48 6.99 -4.07
C LEU A 66 -7.45 7.97 -3.50
N GLU A 67 -7.86 8.72 -2.50
CA GLU A 67 -6.93 9.52 -1.72
C GLU A 67 -6.13 8.63 -0.77
N MET A 68 -4.81 8.61 -0.94
CA MET A 68 -3.91 7.82 -0.10
C MET A 68 -3.78 8.45 1.29
N ARG A 69 -4.09 7.67 2.33
CA ARG A 69 -4.02 8.13 3.72
C ARG A 69 -3.29 7.12 4.58
N SER A 70 -2.55 7.62 5.57
CA SER A 70 -1.96 6.82 6.65
C SER A 70 -2.42 7.39 7.98
N TRP A 71 -2.88 6.53 8.88
CA TRP A 71 -3.34 6.92 10.21
C TRP A 71 -3.09 5.80 11.22
N VAL A 72 -2.68 6.16 12.43
CA VAL A 72 -2.54 5.21 13.56
C VAL A 72 -3.10 5.87 14.81
N THR A 73 -3.98 5.16 15.50
CA THR A 73 -4.48 5.56 16.81
C THR A 73 -3.61 4.96 17.90
N GLU A 74 -3.00 5.78 18.72
CA GLU A 74 -2.19 5.35 19.86
C GLU A 74 -2.73 5.96 21.17
N PRO A 75 -2.97 5.12 22.17
CA PRO A 75 -2.93 3.66 22.17
C PRO A 75 -4.14 3.03 21.43
N MET A 76 -4.01 1.78 20.98
CA MET A 76 -5.11 1.00 20.39
C MET A 76 -6.09 0.45 21.45
N GLN A 77 -5.88 0.79 22.71
CA GLN A 77 -6.67 0.34 23.87
C GLN A 77 -6.83 1.44 24.90
N PHE A 78 -8.06 1.60 25.41
CA PHE A 78 -8.33 2.47 26.54
C PHE A 78 -9.33 1.80 27.49
N GLY A 79 -8.86 1.40 28.67
CA GLY A 79 -9.65 0.64 29.62
C GLY A 79 -10.13 -0.70 29.01
N LYS A 80 -11.44 -0.85 28.84
CA LYS A 80 -12.08 -2.03 28.21
C LYS A 80 -12.41 -1.81 26.72
N LEU A 81 -12.11 -0.64 26.17
CA LEU A 81 -12.25 -0.37 24.74
C LEU A 81 -10.98 -0.82 24.01
N TYR A 82 -11.17 -1.61 22.95
CA TYR A 82 -10.10 -2.07 22.05
C TYR A 82 -10.46 -1.66 20.63
N LEU A 83 -9.50 -1.10 19.91
CA LEU A 83 -9.63 -0.76 18.50
C LEU A 83 -8.89 -1.81 17.66
N ALA A 84 -9.45 -2.15 16.50
CA ALA A 84 -8.87 -3.12 15.58
C ALA A 84 -9.16 -2.72 14.13
N GLY A 85 -8.29 -3.11 13.20
CA GLY A 85 -8.44 -2.81 11.78
C GLY A 85 -8.47 -1.31 11.50
N ASP A 86 -9.29 -0.89 10.53
CA ASP A 86 -9.36 0.51 10.07
C ASP A 86 -9.78 1.51 11.17
N ALA A 87 -10.43 1.05 12.24
CA ALA A 87 -10.72 1.88 13.41
C ALA A 87 -9.45 2.26 14.20
N ALA A 88 -8.40 1.46 14.10
CA ALA A 88 -7.12 1.68 14.78
C ALA A 88 -6.03 2.21 13.84
N HIS A 89 -6.01 1.76 12.60
CA HIS A 89 -4.97 2.10 11.63
C HIS A 89 -5.46 2.04 10.19
N ILE A 90 -5.10 3.05 9.42
CA ILE A 90 -5.30 3.11 7.97
C ILE A 90 -3.91 3.12 7.33
N LEU A 91 -3.69 2.26 6.35
CA LEU A 91 -2.45 2.18 5.57
C LEU A 91 -2.71 2.50 4.11
N THR A 92 -1.68 3.02 3.44
CA THR A 92 -1.74 3.10 1.99
C THR A 92 -1.85 1.68 1.39
N PRO A 93 -2.60 1.48 0.31
CA PRO A 93 -2.80 0.16 -0.28
C PRO A 93 -1.54 -0.39 -0.98
N ALA A 94 -0.49 0.41 -1.14
CA ALA A 94 0.74 0.05 -1.86
C ALA A 94 1.37 -1.27 -1.34
N GLY A 95 1.41 -1.45 -0.03
CA GLY A 95 1.97 -2.65 0.60
C GLY A 95 1.00 -3.83 0.75
N ALA A 96 -0.28 -3.67 0.44
CA ALA A 96 -1.35 -4.67 0.61
C ALA A 96 -1.43 -5.28 2.04
N LYS A 97 -1.08 -4.51 3.09
CA LYS A 97 -0.96 -4.98 4.48
C LYS A 97 -2.22 -4.80 5.35
N GLY A 98 -3.16 -3.94 4.96
CA GLY A 98 -4.28 -3.53 5.80
C GLY A 98 -5.12 -4.71 6.31
N MET A 99 -5.55 -5.60 5.41
CA MET A 99 -6.36 -6.77 5.78
C MET A 99 -5.60 -7.72 6.72
N ASN A 100 -4.34 -8.01 6.45
CA ASN A 100 -3.54 -8.91 7.28
C ASN A 100 -3.32 -8.34 8.68
N LEU A 101 -3.13 -7.02 8.81
CA LEU A 101 -3.07 -6.37 10.12
C LEU A 101 -4.39 -6.48 10.87
N ALA A 102 -5.52 -6.20 10.21
CA ALA A 102 -6.84 -6.30 10.82
C ALA A 102 -7.14 -7.72 11.32
N LEU A 103 -6.80 -8.74 10.53
CA LEU A 103 -6.91 -10.15 10.95
C LEU A 103 -5.98 -10.47 12.13
N GLY A 104 -4.78 -9.91 12.15
CA GLY A 104 -3.84 -10.03 13.26
C GLY A 104 -4.37 -9.39 14.54
N ASP A 105 -5.04 -8.24 14.45
CA ASP A 105 -5.68 -7.57 15.58
C ASP A 105 -6.82 -8.43 16.13
N ALA A 106 -7.70 -8.89 15.25
CA ALA A 106 -8.84 -9.73 15.62
C ALA A 106 -8.38 -11.02 16.30
N ARG A 107 -7.32 -11.65 15.77
CA ARG A 107 -6.73 -12.86 16.37
C ARG A 107 -6.16 -12.59 17.76
N GLU A 108 -5.41 -11.50 17.93
CA GLU A 108 -4.79 -11.17 19.22
C GLU A 108 -5.85 -10.85 20.28
N LEU A 109 -6.89 -10.10 19.91
CA LEU A 109 -8.02 -9.82 20.79
C LEU A 109 -8.78 -11.10 21.15
N ALA A 110 -9.09 -11.95 20.18
CA ALA A 110 -9.82 -13.20 20.43
C ALA A 110 -9.05 -14.11 21.42
N LEU A 111 -7.75 -14.29 21.23
CA LEU A 111 -6.92 -15.05 22.14
C LEU A 111 -6.88 -14.44 23.54
N GLY A 112 -6.72 -13.14 23.65
CA GLY A 112 -6.71 -12.43 24.93
C GLY A 112 -8.04 -12.52 25.65
N LEU A 113 -9.18 -12.43 24.95
CA LEU A 113 -10.51 -12.60 25.53
C LEU A 113 -10.74 -14.05 26.03
N VAL A 114 -10.34 -15.04 25.25
CA VAL A 114 -10.40 -16.45 25.67
C VAL A 114 -9.60 -16.70 26.94
N GLU A 115 -8.35 -16.21 27.00
CA GLU A 115 -7.51 -16.33 28.21
C GLU A 115 -8.14 -15.61 29.40
N HIS A 116 -8.66 -14.41 29.21
CA HIS A 116 -9.32 -13.65 30.26
C HIS A 116 -10.54 -14.37 30.86
N TYR A 117 -11.46 -14.85 30.02
CA TYR A 117 -12.72 -15.43 30.49
C TYR A 117 -12.59 -16.87 30.95
N HIS A 118 -11.68 -17.68 30.35
CA HIS A 118 -11.53 -19.08 30.70
C HIS A 118 -10.44 -19.35 31.74
N LYS A 119 -9.41 -18.47 31.83
CA LYS A 119 -8.27 -18.67 32.71
C LYS A 119 -8.06 -17.57 33.73
N ALA A 120 -8.92 -16.54 33.74
CA ALA A 120 -8.76 -15.31 34.51
C ALA A 120 -7.40 -14.60 34.26
N ASP A 121 -6.79 -14.82 33.10
CA ASP A 121 -5.53 -14.21 32.72
C ASP A 121 -5.75 -13.06 31.73
N SER A 122 -5.42 -11.85 32.14
CA SER A 122 -5.55 -10.62 31.33
C SER A 122 -4.21 -10.15 30.74
N THR A 123 -3.16 -10.93 30.85
CA THR A 123 -1.79 -10.51 30.44
C THR A 123 -1.76 -10.13 28.96
N ARG A 124 -2.33 -10.95 28.09
CA ARG A 124 -2.41 -10.68 26.65
C ARG A 124 -3.24 -9.43 26.33
N LEU A 125 -4.41 -9.25 26.96
CA LEU A 125 -5.24 -8.06 26.77
C LEU A 125 -4.51 -6.79 27.22
N LYS A 126 -3.80 -6.83 28.33
CA LYS A 126 -3.01 -5.67 28.80
C LYS A 126 -1.87 -5.32 27.84
N ALA A 127 -1.28 -6.31 27.17
CA ALA A 127 -0.20 -6.13 26.21
C ALA A 127 -0.71 -5.80 24.79
N TYR A 128 -2.01 -5.88 24.54
CA TYR A 128 -2.60 -5.79 23.19
C TYR A 128 -2.10 -4.59 22.38
N SER A 129 -2.25 -3.38 22.93
CA SER A 129 -1.87 -2.16 22.23
C SER A 129 -0.38 -2.15 21.85
N ALA A 130 0.51 -2.47 22.79
CA ALA A 130 1.95 -2.50 22.54
C ALA A 130 2.33 -3.56 21.48
N THR A 131 1.73 -4.75 21.58
CA THR A 131 1.99 -5.87 20.65
C THR A 131 1.54 -5.50 19.23
N ARG A 132 0.34 -4.93 19.11
CA ARG A 132 -0.21 -4.60 17.79
C ARG A 132 0.43 -3.38 17.16
N LEU A 133 0.71 -2.32 17.93
CA LEU A 133 1.41 -1.13 17.45
C LEU A 133 2.78 -1.46 16.86
N ALA A 134 3.52 -2.40 17.45
CA ALA A 134 4.79 -2.84 16.88
C ALA A 134 4.64 -3.45 15.47
N ALA A 135 3.55 -4.19 15.23
CA ALA A 135 3.23 -4.74 13.89
C ALA A 135 2.72 -3.65 12.93
N VAL A 136 1.85 -2.75 13.43
CA VAL A 136 1.30 -1.64 12.67
C VAL A 136 2.40 -0.72 12.14
N TRP A 137 3.35 -0.33 12.99
CA TRP A 137 4.42 0.57 12.57
C TRP A 137 5.37 -0.05 11.56
N ARG A 138 5.67 -1.36 11.66
CA ARG A 138 6.44 -2.06 10.62
C ARG A 138 5.70 -2.05 9.27
N ALA A 139 4.40 -2.27 9.29
CA ALA A 139 3.59 -2.25 8.06
C ALA A 139 3.42 -0.84 7.49
N GLN A 140 3.30 0.18 8.35
CA GLN A 140 3.28 1.60 7.95
C GLN A 140 4.59 1.99 7.27
N GLU A 141 5.73 1.67 7.88
CA GLU A 141 7.05 1.95 7.32
C GLU A 141 7.18 1.31 5.92
N PHE A 142 6.91 0.02 5.81
CA PHE A 142 6.98 -0.70 4.54
C PHE A 142 6.04 -0.10 3.47
N SER A 143 4.78 0.16 3.84
CA SER A 143 3.78 0.65 2.89
C SER A 143 4.08 2.07 2.40
N ASN A 144 4.57 2.94 3.29
CA ASN A 144 4.95 4.30 2.91
C ASN A 144 6.26 4.33 2.09
N SER A 145 7.27 3.53 2.48
CA SER A 145 8.51 3.38 1.69
C SER A 145 8.23 2.87 0.27
N LEU A 146 7.31 1.90 0.13
CA LEU A 146 6.89 1.41 -1.18
C LEU A 146 6.09 2.46 -1.96
N LEU A 147 5.22 3.21 -1.29
CA LEU A 147 4.48 4.32 -1.92
C LEU A 147 5.44 5.37 -2.48
N ASP A 148 6.42 5.81 -1.71
CA ASP A 148 7.42 6.78 -2.13
C ASP A 148 8.24 6.26 -3.32
N LEU A 149 8.59 4.99 -3.29
CA LEU A 149 9.30 4.35 -4.39
C LEU A 149 8.48 4.33 -5.68
N LEU A 150 7.18 4.00 -5.59
CA LEU A 150 6.30 3.87 -6.75
C LEU A 150 5.83 5.24 -7.29
N HIS A 151 5.47 6.16 -6.42
CA HIS A 151 4.82 7.41 -6.79
C HIS A 151 5.77 8.59 -6.97
N GLY A 152 7.06 8.41 -6.66
CA GLY A 152 8.06 9.43 -6.92
C GLY A 152 7.79 10.77 -6.22
N THR A 153 7.28 10.73 -4.99
CA THR A 153 7.02 11.94 -4.18
C THR A 153 8.29 12.74 -3.90
N GLY A 154 9.46 12.14 -4.18
CA GLY A 154 10.75 12.81 -4.17
C GLY A 154 11.23 13.17 -2.76
N VAL A 155 12.52 13.35 -2.59
CA VAL A 155 13.04 14.02 -1.39
C VAL A 155 12.89 15.52 -1.61
N GLU A 156 12.18 16.20 -0.74
CA GLU A 156 11.97 17.64 -0.82
C GLU A 156 13.32 18.38 -0.99
N GLY A 157 13.36 19.29 -1.95
CA GLY A 157 14.55 20.08 -2.27
C GLY A 157 15.54 19.43 -3.24
N LEU A 158 15.35 18.21 -3.71
CA LEU A 158 16.21 17.59 -4.72
C LEU A 158 15.70 17.88 -6.15
N PRO A 159 16.61 18.17 -7.12
CA PRO A 159 16.23 18.25 -8.52
C PRO A 159 15.63 16.93 -9.03
N VAL A 160 14.55 17.01 -9.83
CA VAL A 160 13.82 15.85 -10.36
C VAL A 160 14.73 14.79 -10.99
N PRO A 161 15.72 15.13 -11.87
CA PRO A 161 16.60 14.12 -12.47
C PRO A 161 17.46 13.37 -11.44
N PHE A 162 17.81 14.02 -10.33
CA PHE A 162 18.58 13.38 -9.26
C PHE A 162 17.70 12.45 -8.43
N ALA A 163 16.51 12.89 -8.07
CA ALA A 163 15.53 12.08 -7.35
C ALA A 163 15.16 10.80 -8.13
N ASP A 164 14.97 10.92 -9.46
CA ASP A 164 14.69 9.76 -10.32
C ASP A 164 15.85 8.75 -10.37
N ARG A 165 17.11 9.23 -10.41
CA ARG A 165 18.28 8.34 -10.35
C ARG A 165 18.38 7.60 -9.02
N LEU A 166 18.10 8.27 -7.90
CA LEU A 166 18.05 7.63 -6.58
C LEU A 166 16.98 6.55 -6.53
N ARG A 167 15.80 6.85 -7.07
CA ARG A 167 14.68 5.90 -7.12
C ARG A 167 15.02 4.67 -7.96
N ARG A 168 15.59 4.85 -9.16
CA ARG A 168 16.06 3.75 -10.01
C ARG A 168 17.10 2.88 -9.30
N ALA A 169 18.09 3.48 -8.67
CA ALA A 169 19.10 2.76 -7.90
C ALA A 169 18.48 1.98 -6.73
N ALA A 170 17.45 2.52 -6.06
CA ALA A 170 16.72 1.80 -5.03
C ALA A 170 15.95 0.59 -5.59
N ILE A 171 15.30 0.75 -6.75
CA ILE A 171 14.59 -0.35 -7.44
C ILE A 171 15.58 -1.45 -7.83
N GLU A 172 16.71 -1.12 -8.42
CA GLU A 172 17.76 -2.08 -8.80
C GLU A 172 18.21 -2.91 -7.58
N GLN A 173 18.32 -2.28 -6.41
CA GLN A 173 18.73 -2.98 -5.18
C GLN A 173 17.64 -3.93 -4.64
N ILE A 174 16.36 -3.63 -4.81
CA ILE A 174 15.28 -4.50 -4.33
C ILE A 174 14.89 -5.58 -5.35
N THR A 175 15.21 -5.38 -6.63
CA THR A 175 14.95 -6.37 -7.69
C THR A 175 16.14 -7.29 -7.97
N GLY A 176 17.32 -6.99 -7.40
CA GLY A 176 18.53 -7.80 -7.50
C GLY A 176 18.54 -8.99 -6.53
N GLU A 177 19.72 -9.58 -6.32
CA GLU A 177 19.92 -10.75 -5.46
C GLU A 177 20.52 -10.43 -4.07
N GLY A 178 20.63 -9.14 -3.74
CA GLY A 178 21.32 -8.68 -2.53
C GLY A 178 20.51 -8.82 -1.23
N PRO A 179 21.12 -8.49 -0.09
CA PRO A 179 20.41 -8.48 1.21
C PRO A 179 19.19 -7.58 1.23
N ARG A 180 19.21 -6.45 0.51
CA ARG A 180 18.08 -5.52 0.43
C ARG A 180 16.89 -6.13 -0.31
N ALA A 181 17.13 -6.89 -1.37
CA ALA A 181 16.08 -7.62 -2.08
C ALA A 181 15.43 -8.68 -1.19
N ARG A 182 16.23 -9.43 -0.42
CA ARG A 182 15.70 -10.41 0.54
C ARG A 182 14.88 -9.74 1.64
N SER A 183 15.41 -8.68 2.27
CA SER A 183 14.69 -7.93 3.31
C SER A 183 13.38 -7.33 2.78
N PHE A 184 13.39 -6.84 1.55
CA PHE A 184 12.17 -6.33 0.89
C PHE A 184 11.14 -7.45 0.68
N ALA A 185 11.57 -8.61 0.16
CA ALA A 185 10.72 -9.76 -0.05
C ALA A 185 10.12 -10.28 1.27
N ASP A 186 10.92 -10.39 2.33
CA ASP A 186 10.47 -10.77 3.67
C ASP A 186 9.43 -9.78 4.22
N SER A 187 9.66 -8.48 4.03
CA SER A 187 8.72 -7.45 4.44
C SER A 187 7.44 -7.46 3.60
N TYR A 188 7.53 -7.86 2.32
CA TYR A 188 6.38 -7.96 1.42
C TYR A 188 5.49 -9.17 1.75
N VAL A 189 6.07 -10.29 2.11
CA VAL A 189 5.32 -11.50 2.50
C VAL A 189 4.69 -11.33 3.89
N GLY A 190 5.35 -10.71 4.84
CA GLY A 190 4.83 -10.37 6.16
C GLY A 190 5.45 -11.13 7.26
#